data_997d5c8c4daadc67608d6e6b9f68e774
#
_entry.id   997d5c8c4daadc67608d6e6b9f68e774
#
_cell.length_a   1.000
_cell.length_b   1.000
_cell.length_c   1.000
_cell.angle_alpha   90.00
_cell.angle_beta   90.00
_cell.angle_gamma   90.00
#
_symmetry.space_group_name_H-M   'P 1'
#
loop_
_entity.id
_entity.type
_entity.pdbx_description
1 polymer ?
#
loop_
_entity_poly.entity_id
_entity_poly.type
_entity_poly.pdbx_seq_one_letter_code
_entity_poly.pdbx_strand_id
1 'polypeptide(L)'
;MKDNTENIALSVVEVEKKYTIDPTESVYGGGSGIVSWGEDNNLPALMTTCYQKSTTLGTVIDQTVNYICGDGVEISDDATKWRKEVNRTHMTVEELVGHISFDFINYGNVAIQVIFNKLGNPVELYPLDVTRCRLSGDGLKVFYSKKAWTKYQTKAEEFPRFGRNDFDPEHPTQIYFWNGTGVKSIYNRAPWMSALSDALIEIEAGNYSLNAVSNGFSARYIFNFPNSGNKTDEQKKAVEKGIRSKFCGPDASNNFMLFWADNDKALEVTKIESDETPERFLAIRNTSRENIYASLRLSPLLCGVGMSNTGFATAEFSDSFKLYQRTVAEPNRRLIERMLDDVTMLTDAFQIKPFSITFENNN
;
A
#
# COMPACT_ATOMS: atom_id res chain seq x y z
N MET A 1 9.07 17.55 60.45
CA MET A 1 9.17 16.57 59.37
C MET A 1 8.29 17.08 58.23
N LYS A 2 8.89 17.64 57.20
CA LYS A 2 8.17 18.03 55.97
C LYS A 2 8.38 16.90 54.98
N ASP A 3 7.29 16.26 54.58
CA ASP A 3 7.29 15.29 53.52
C ASP A 3 7.65 15.99 52.21
N ASN A 4 8.83 15.73 51.72
CA ASN A 4 9.21 16.04 50.36
C ASN A 4 8.87 14.81 49.48
N THR A 5 7.64 14.70 49.06
CA THR A 5 7.28 13.88 47.92
C THR A 5 7.63 14.68 46.65
N GLU A 6 8.85 14.51 46.15
CA GLU A 6 9.20 14.97 44.83
C GLU A 6 8.36 14.20 43.79
N ASN A 7 7.47 14.93 43.15
CA ASN A 7 6.74 14.43 41.99
C ASN A 7 7.73 14.11 40.87
N ILE A 8 8.02 12.84 40.65
CA ILE A 8 8.65 12.37 39.44
C ILE A 8 7.62 12.56 38.32
N ALA A 9 7.74 13.67 37.61
CA ALA A 9 6.97 13.87 36.37
C ALA A 9 7.49 12.88 35.32
N LEU A 10 6.85 11.72 35.23
CA LEU A 10 6.98 10.87 34.07
C LEU A 10 6.33 11.62 32.89
N SER A 11 7.15 12.22 32.04
CA SER A 11 6.68 12.68 30.74
C SER A 11 6.38 11.42 29.91
N VAL A 12 5.11 11.04 29.86
CA VAL A 12 4.63 10.07 28.90
C VAL A 12 4.79 10.71 27.53
N VAL A 13 5.79 10.29 26.79
CA VAL A 13 5.90 10.63 25.35
C VAL A 13 4.74 9.92 24.67
N GLU A 14 3.73 10.68 24.26
CA GLU A 14 2.71 10.15 23.35
C GLU A 14 3.43 9.67 22.08
N VAL A 15 3.40 8.37 21.87
CA VAL A 15 3.88 7.80 20.61
C VAL A 15 2.88 8.22 19.55
N GLU A 16 3.25 9.18 18.71
CA GLU A 16 2.44 9.53 17.54
C GLU A 16 2.13 8.26 16.76
N LYS A 17 0.84 8.06 16.43
CA LYS A 17 0.44 6.94 15.59
C LYS A 17 1.18 7.05 14.26
N LYS A 18 2.09 6.15 14.01
CA LYS A 18 2.92 6.12 12.80
C LYS A 18 2.11 5.94 11.52
N TYR A 19 0.92 5.34 11.63
CA TYR A 19 0.02 5.09 10.52
C TYR A 19 -1.43 5.41 10.88
N THR A 20 -2.11 6.13 10.00
CA THR A 20 -3.56 6.35 10.07
C THR A 20 -4.25 5.29 9.22
N ILE A 21 -4.95 4.35 9.86
CA ILE A 21 -5.60 3.19 9.20
C ILE A 21 -7.11 3.42 9.04
N ASP A 22 -7.61 4.60 9.36
CA ASP A 22 -9.04 4.87 9.32
C ASP A 22 -9.51 5.12 7.87
N PRO A 23 -10.39 4.26 7.31
CA PRO A 23 -10.94 4.43 5.97
C PRO A 23 -12.05 5.49 5.91
N THR A 24 -12.27 6.26 6.97
CA THR A 24 -13.32 7.28 7.03
C THR A 24 -13.17 8.30 5.91
N GLU A 25 -14.28 8.58 5.24
CA GLU A 25 -14.38 9.56 4.18
C GLU A 25 -15.01 10.84 4.72
N SER A 26 -14.48 11.98 4.33
CA SER A 26 -15.01 13.29 4.68
C SER A 26 -15.12 14.18 3.45
N VAL A 27 -16.17 14.95 3.33
CA VAL A 27 -16.36 15.89 2.23
C VAL A 27 -15.88 17.27 2.66
N TYR A 28 -14.90 17.81 1.93
CA TYR A 28 -14.38 19.17 2.14
C TYR A 28 -14.89 20.11 1.07
N GLY A 29 -15.48 21.24 1.46
CA GLY A 29 -15.98 22.26 0.54
C GLY A 29 -17.47 22.17 0.18
N GLY A 30 -18.28 21.47 0.97
CA GLY A 30 -19.73 21.31 0.73
C GLY A 30 -20.09 20.12 -0.14
N GLY A 31 -21.34 19.97 -0.59
CA GLY A 31 -21.84 18.79 -1.28
C GLY A 31 -21.15 18.43 -2.60
N SER A 32 -20.63 19.43 -3.34
CA SER A 32 -19.79 19.26 -4.54
C SER A 32 -18.28 19.31 -4.24
N GLY A 33 -17.92 19.33 -2.95
CA GLY A 33 -16.52 19.38 -2.50
C GLY A 33 -15.78 18.07 -2.70
N ILE A 34 -14.48 18.10 -2.39
CA ILE A 34 -13.58 16.97 -2.54
C ILE A 34 -13.82 15.96 -1.41
N VAL A 35 -14.01 14.69 -1.75
CA VAL A 35 -14.11 13.60 -0.78
C VAL A 35 -12.70 13.10 -0.44
N SER A 36 -12.37 13.07 0.85
CA SER A 36 -11.11 12.52 1.31
C SER A 36 -11.06 11.00 1.11
N TRP A 37 -9.88 10.48 0.80
CA TRP A 37 -9.64 9.04 0.76
C TRP A 37 -8.87 8.63 2.02
N GLY A 38 -9.61 8.18 3.04
CA GLY A 38 -9.15 8.01 4.40
C GLY A 38 -9.22 9.31 5.24
N GLU A 39 -9.05 9.20 6.55
CA GLU A 39 -9.20 10.31 7.51
C GLU A 39 -8.28 11.51 7.20
N ASP A 40 -7.05 11.22 6.82
CA ASP A 40 -6.02 12.21 6.49
C ASP A 40 -5.87 12.48 4.98
N ASN A 41 -6.80 11.94 4.18
CA ASN A 41 -6.77 11.99 2.71
C ASN A 41 -5.50 11.34 2.10
N ASN A 42 -4.85 10.46 2.83
CA ASN A 42 -3.55 9.87 2.46
C ASN A 42 -3.54 8.33 2.43
N LEU A 43 -4.70 7.68 2.56
CA LEU A 43 -4.80 6.22 2.52
C LEU A 43 -4.15 5.59 1.28
N PRO A 44 -4.29 6.14 0.04
CA PRO A 44 -3.58 5.59 -1.12
C PRO A 44 -2.06 5.62 -1.01
N ALA A 45 -1.48 6.63 -0.36
CA ALA A 45 -0.03 6.68 -0.13
C ALA A 45 0.43 5.61 0.88
N LEU A 46 -0.39 5.30 1.89
CA LEU A 46 -0.13 4.17 2.79
C LEU A 46 -0.18 2.85 2.02
N MET A 47 -1.18 2.65 1.15
CA MET A 47 -1.28 1.45 0.30
C MET A 47 -0.04 1.31 -0.61
N THR A 48 0.40 2.39 -1.24
CA THR A 48 1.64 2.43 -2.03
C THR A 48 2.85 2.02 -1.19
N THR A 49 2.94 2.54 0.05
CA THR A 49 4.03 2.20 0.98
C THR A 49 4.01 0.72 1.34
N CYS A 50 2.82 0.15 1.61
CA CYS A 50 2.67 -1.27 1.90
C CYS A 50 3.10 -2.13 0.70
N TYR A 51 2.65 -1.81 -0.51
CA TYR A 51 3.06 -2.49 -1.73
C TYR A 51 4.58 -2.47 -1.93
N GLN A 52 5.21 -1.30 -1.77
CA GLN A 52 6.64 -1.13 -2.02
C GLN A 52 7.55 -1.74 -0.95
N LYS A 53 7.09 -1.82 0.31
CA LYS A 53 7.95 -2.20 1.45
C LYS A 53 7.64 -3.58 2.03
N SER A 54 6.42 -4.10 1.87
CA SER A 54 6.10 -5.48 2.24
C SER A 54 6.45 -6.41 1.08
N THR A 55 7.48 -7.22 1.26
CA THR A 55 7.95 -8.15 0.22
C THR A 55 6.86 -9.14 -0.18
N THR A 56 6.11 -9.66 0.80
CA THR A 56 5.04 -10.61 0.52
C THR A 56 3.88 -9.95 -0.21
N LEU A 57 3.44 -8.77 0.24
CA LEU A 57 2.31 -8.09 -0.39
C LEU A 57 2.64 -7.66 -1.82
N GLY A 58 3.81 -7.07 -2.06
CA GLY A 58 4.24 -6.69 -3.41
C GLY A 58 4.25 -7.89 -4.36
N THR A 59 4.88 -8.99 -3.93
CA THR A 59 4.92 -10.24 -4.73
C THR A 59 3.51 -10.77 -5.05
N VAL A 60 2.62 -10.78 -4.07
CA VAL A 60 1.26 -11.32 -4.23
C VAL A 60 0.42 -10.43 -5.15
N ILE A 61 0.55 -9.10 -5.04
CA ILE A 61 -0.12 -8.15 -5.94
C ILE A 61 0.39 -8.34 -7.37
N ASP A 62 1.71 -8.31 -7.59
CA ASP A 62 2.29 -8.43 -8.92
C ASP A 62 1.90 -9.76 -9.57
N GLN A 63 1.94 -10.87 -8.83
CA GLN A 63 1.56 -12.16 -9.35
C GLN A 63 0.06 -12.25 -9.66
N THR A 64 -0.79 -11.62 -8.84
CA THR A 64 -2.24 -11.52 -9.11
C THR A 64 -2.50 -10.73 -10.38
N VAL A 65 -1.83 -9.60 -10.57
CA VAL A 65 -1.92 -8.79 -11.79
C VAL A 65 -1.49 -9.59 -13.02
N ASN A 66 -0.37 -10.30 -12.95
CA ASN A 66 0.10 -11.16 -14.04
C ASN A 66 -0.95 -12.22 -14.44
N TYR A 67 -1.56 -12.89 -13.46
CA TYR A 67 -2.60 -13.88 -13.74
C TYR A 67 -3.88 -13.27 -14.31
N ILE A 68 -4.21 -12.03 -13.98
CA ILE A 68 -5.35 -11.30 -14.55
C ILE A 68 -5.04 -10.87 -15.98
N CYS A 69 -3.87 -10.28 -16.24
CA CYS A 69 -3.45 -9.84 -17.57
C CYS A 69 -3.39 -10.99 -18.59
N GLY A 70 -3.08 -12.20 -18.12
CA GLY A 70 -3.09 -13.40 -18.97
C GLY A 70 -2.08 -13.37 -20.12
N ASP A 71 -2.43 -14.00 -21.23
CA ASP A 71 -1.57 -14.16 -22.41
C ASP A 71 -1.88 -13.15 -23.53
N GLY A 72 -2.46 -11.99 -23.18
CA GLY A 72 -2.79 -10.92 -24.11
C GLY A 72 -4.29 -10.67 -24.27
N VAL A 73 -4.67 -9.77 -25.18
CA VAL A 73 -6.04 -9.33 -25.39
C VAL A 73 -6.50 -9.60 -26.81
N GLU A 74 -7.59 -10.32 -26.96
CA GLU A 74 -8.30 -10.40 -28.23
C GLU A 74 -9.20 -9.18 -28.40
N ILE A 75 -9.15 -8.57 -29.57
CA ILE A 75 -9.88 -7.35 -29.90
C ILE A 75 -10.78 -7.63 -31.09
N SER A 76 -12.08 -7.37 -30.93
CA SER A 76 -13.08 -7.58 -31.97
C SER A 76 -12.85 -6.68 -33.20
N ASP A 77 -13.53 -6.98 -34.29
CA ASP A 77 -13.43 -6.17 -35.51
C ASP A 77 -14.03 -4.78 -35.33
N ASP A 78 -15.01 -4.60 -34.48
CA ASP A 78 -15.60 -3.30 -34.17
C ASP A 78 -14.64 -2.39 -33.38
N ALA A 79 -13.66 -2.98 -32.72
CA ALA A 79 -12.64 -2.30 -31.93
C ALA A 79 -11.28 -2.17 -32.66
N THR A 80 -11.21 -2.39 -33.97
CA THR A 80 -9.97 -2.38 -34.77
C THR A 80 -9.11 -1.15 -34.54
N LYS A 81 -9.73 -0.01 -34.26
CA LYS A 81 -9.04 1.24 -33.93
C LYS A 81 -8.06 1.07 -32.76
N TRP A 82 -8.39 0.24 -31.77
CA TRP A 82 -7.62 0.06 -30.56
C TRP A 82 -6.54 -1.03 -30.66
N ARG A 83 -6.49 -1.77 -31.78
CA ARG A 83 -5.53 -2.89 -31.99
C ARG A 83 -4.08 -2.45 -31.95
N LYS A 84 -3.77 -1.24 -32.41
CA LYS A 84 -2.39 -0.78 -32.53
C LYS A 84 -1.94 -0.03 -31.27
N GLU A 85 -2.75 0.91 -30.87
CA GLU A 85 -2.43 1.83 -29.77
C GLU A 85 -3.70 2.44 -29.19
N VAL A 86 -3.70 2.74 -27.89
CA VAL A 86 -4.83 3.38 -27.20
C VAL A 86 -4.66 4.88 -27.05
N ASN A 87 -3.46 5.41 -27.32
CA ASN A 87 -3.15 6.83 -27.22
C ASN A 87 -1.92 7.22 -28.05
N ARG A 88 -1.60 8.52 -28.09
CA ARG A 88 -0.46 9.06 -28.85
C ARG A 88 0.92 8.69 -28.28
N THR A 89 0.99 8.14 -27.10
CA THR A 89 2.25 7.61 -26.55
C THR A 89 2.55 6.19 -27.00
N HIS A 90 1.76 5.65 -27.94
CA HIS A 90 1.86 4.31 -28.50
C HIS A 90 1.65 3.19 -27.46
N MET A 91 0.88 3.47 -26.40
CA MET A 91 0.49 2.45 -25.42
C MET A 91 -0.42 1.42 -26.06
N THR A 92 -0.20 0.15 -25.78
CA THR A 92 -1.06 -0.96 -26.23
C THR A 92 -2.23 -1.19 -25.27
N VAL A 93 -3.22 -1.98 -25.72
CA VAL A 93 -4.33 -2.40 -24.86
C VAL A 93 -3.84 -3.27 -23.72
N GLU A 94 -2.86 -4.14 -23.96
CA GLU A 94 -2.25 -5.00 -22.94
C GLU A 94 -1.58 -4.18 -21.84
N GLU A 95 -0.85 -3.13 -22.20
CA GLU A 95 -0.25 -2.21 -21.21
C GLU A 95 -1.32 -1.49 -20.42
N LEU A 96 -2.41 -1.04 -21.06
CA LEU A 96 -3.54 -0.42 -20.38
C LEU A 96 -4.22 -1.41 -19.41
N VAL A 97 -4.43 -2.67 -19.83
CA VAL A 97 -4.95 -3.74 -18.97
C VAL A 97 -4.05 -3.95 -17.74
N GLY A 98 -2.72 -3.93 -17.94
CA GLY A 98 -1.77 -4.02 -16.85
C GLY A 98 -1.95 -2.89 -15.81
N HIS A 99 -2.07 -1.65 -16.27
CA HIS A 99 -2.33 -0.50 -15.40
C HIS A 99 -3.67 -0.60 -14.66
N ILE A 100 -4.75 -0.93 -15.37
CA ILE A 100 -6.08 -1.11 -14.78
C ILE A 100 -6.07 -2.22 -13.73
N SER A 101 -5.44 -3.36 -14.04
CA SER A 101 -5.32 -4.51 -13.14
C SER A 101 -4.56 -4.15 -11.88
N PHE A 102 -3.44 -3.44 -12.01
CA PHE A 102 -2.65 -3.01 -10.88
C PHE A 102 -3.42 -2.03 -9.99
N ASP A 103 -4.02 -0.99 -10.56
CA ASP A 103 -4.80 -0.02 -9.79
C ASP A 103 -5.98 -0.65 -9.09
N PHE A 104 -6.68 -1.57 -9.76
CA PHE A 104 -7.79 -2.31 -9.18
C PHE A 104 -7.34 -3.20 -8.00
N ILE A 105 -6.27 -3.97 -8.16
CA ILE A 105 -5.81 -4.88 -7.11
C ILE A 105 -5.18 -4.09 -5.96
N ASN A 106 -4.34 -3.08 -6.25
CA ASN A 106 -3.61 -2.36 -5.22
C ASN A 106 -4.46 -1.31 -4.49
N TYR A 107 -5.34 -0.59 -5.21
CA TYR A 107 -6.12 0.53 -4.65
C TYR A 107 -7.63 0.25 -4.61
N GLY A 108 -8.12 -0.78 -5.28
CA GLY A 108 -9.55 -1.08 -5.38
C GLY A 108 -10.33 -0.13 -6.29
N ASN A 109 -9.68 0.85 -6.88
CA ASN A 109 -10.27 1.87 -7.74
C ASN A 109 -9.40 2.08 -8.97
N VAL A 110 -9.99 2.53 -10.07
CA VAL A 110 -9.28 2.74 -11.35
C VAL A 110 -9.61 4.12 -11.89
N ALA A 111 -8.63 4.80 -12.46
CA ALA A 111 -8.81 6.10 -13.11
C ALA A 111 -8.22 6.09 -14.52
N ILE A 112 -9.04 6.47 -15.52
CA ILE A 112 -8.64 6.55 -16.92
C ILE A 112 -9.10 7.90 -17.48
N GLN A 113 -8.19 8.66 -18.05
CA GLN A 113 -8.54 9.85 -18.80
C GLN A 113 -9.00 9.44 -20.21
N VAL A 114 -10.19 9.86 -20.58
CA VAL A 114 -10.81 9.60 -21.88
C VAL A 114 -10.87 10.91 -22.63
N ILE A 115 -10.28 10.92 -23.82
CA ILE A 115 -10.34 12.05 -24.74
C ILE A 115 -11.32 11.72 -25.85
N PHE A 116 -12.21 12.65 -26.14
CA PHE A 116 -13.26 12.51 -27.15
C PHE A 116 -12.95 13.33 -28.41
N ASN A 117 -13.46 12.87 -29.54
CA ASN A 117 -13.53 13.68 -30.73
C ASN A 117 -14.76 14.63 -30.66
N LYS A 118 -14.89 15.53 -31.66
CA LYS A 118 -16.02 16.49 -31.73
C LYS A 118 -17.40 15.84 -31.86
N LEU A 119 -17.46 14.56 -32.18
CA LEU A 119 -18.70 13.78 -32.31
C LEU A 119 -19.07 13.06 -31.00
N GLY A 120 -18.26 13.19 -29.93
CA GLY A 120 -18.49 12.52 -28.66
C GLY A 120 -18.05 11.05 -28.61
N ASN A 121 -17.19 10.61 -29.58
CA ASN A 121 -16.63 9.27 -29.53
C ASN A 121 -15.25 9.28 -28.85
N PRO A 122 -14.93 8.31 -27.98
CA PRO A 122 -13.62 8.16 -27.38
C PRO A 122 -12.54 7.95 -28.47
N VAL A 123 -11.43 8.67 -28.37
CA VAL A 123 -10.34 8.58 -29.33
C VAL A 123 -8.99 8.23 -28.72
N GLU A 124 -8.77 8.56 -27.47
CA GLU A 124 -7.54 8.24 -26.76
C GLU A 124 -7.85 7.91 -25.28
N LEU A 125 -7.11 6.97 -24.74
CA LEU A 125 -7.21 6.51 -23.35
C LEU A 125 -5.84 6.64 -22.68
N TYR A 126 -5.80 7.29 -21.52
CA TYR A 126 -4.59 7.42 -20.72
C TYR A 126 -4.86 6.91 -19.30
N PRO A 127 -4.11 5.92 -18.78
CA PRO A 127 -4.19 5.56 -17.38
C PRO A 127 -3.73 6.76 -16.54
N LEU A 128 -4.47 7.08 -15.50
CA LEU A 128 -4.10 8.11 -14.53
C LEU A 128 -3.65 7.44 -13.24
N ASP A 129 -2.71 8.08 -12.56
CA ASP A 129 -2.38 7.72 -11.17
C ASP A 129 -3.62 7.91 -10.29
N VAL A 130 -4.31 6.82 -9.96
CA VAL A 130 -5.54 6.82 -9.17
C VAL A 130 -5.32 7.46 -7.79
N THR A 131 -4.10 7.41 -7.27
CA THR A 131 -3.75 8.02 -5.97
C THR A 131 -3.84 9.54 -6.01
N ARG A 132 -3.76 10.12 -7.22
CA ARG A 132 -3.88 11.56 -7.48
C ARG A 132 -5.33 12.01 -7.73
N CYS A 133 -6.26 11.08 -7.84
CA CYS A 133 -7.66 11.36 -8.12
C CYS A 133 -8.48 11.41 -6.83
N ARG A 134 -9.46 12.32 -6.78
CA ARG A 134 -10.51 12.36 -5.74
C ARG A 134 -11.85 12.62 -6.40
N LEU A 135 -12.89 12.04 -5.83
CA LEU A 135 -14.26 12.28 -6.28
C LEU A 135 -14.87 13.49 -5.59
N SER A 136 -15.81 14.12 -6.27
CA SER A 136 -16.72 15.08 -5.64
C SER A 136 -17.78 14.37 -4.79
N GLY A 137 -18.31 15.04 -3.79
CA GLY A 137 -19.36 14.51 -2.91
C GLY A 137 -20.66 14.15 -3.65
N ASP A 138 -20.97 14.86 -4.76
CA ASP A 138 -22.09 14.55 -5.64
C ASP A 138 -21.78 13.43 -6.67
N GLY A 139 -20.52 13.01 -6.75
CA GLY A 139 -20.06 11.96 -7.65
C GLY A 139 -20.01 12.35 -9.14
N LEU A 140 -20.20 13.64 -9.47
CA LEU A 140 -20.25 14.13 -10.85
C LEU A 140 -18.87 14.53 -11.40
N LYS A 141 -17.89 14.79 -10.52
CA LYS A 141 -16.59 15.30 -10.89
C LYS A 141 -15.47 14.47 -10.32
N VAL A 142 -14.32 14.52 -11.01
CA VAL A 142 -13.05 13.96 -10.53
C VAL A 142 -12.04 15.10 -10.42
N PHE A 143 -11.43 15.22 -9.27
CA PHE A 143 -10.37 16.20 -9.00
C PHE A 143 -9.02 15.50 -9.14
N TYR A 144 -8.15 16.06 -9.95
CA TYR A 144 -6.79 15.55 -10.17
C TYR A 144 -5.75 16.50 -9.60
N SER A 145 -4.86 16.00 -8.78
CA SER A 145 -3.76 16.79 -8.20
C SER A 145 -2.41 16.34 -8.73
N LYS A 146 -1.62 17.26 -9.28
CA LYS A 146 -0.23 16.98 -9.72
C LYS A 146 0.72 16.68 -8.57
N LYS A 147 0.33 17.04 -7.34
CA LYS A 147 1.10 16.79 -6.12
C LYS A 147 0.37 15.77 -5.23
N ALA A 148 1.09 15.21 -4.26
CA ALA A 148 0.46 14.39 -3.23
C ALA A 148 -0.65 15.17 -2.52
N TRP A 149 -1.74 14.48 -2.22
CA TRP A 149 -2.84 15.08 -1.49
C TRP A 149 -2.46 15.36 -0.03
N THR A 150 -3.02 16.43 0.51
CA THR A 150 -2.94 16.76 1.95
C THR A 150 -4.33 16.74 2.56
N LYS A 151 -4.42 16.62 3.88
CA LYS A 151 -5.68 16.46 4.62
C LYS A 151 -6.75 17.49 4.25
N TYR A 152 -6.36 18.75 4.05
CA TYR A 152 -7.29 19.87 3.82
C TYR A 152 -7.15 20.49 2.44
N GLN A 153 -6.60 19.77 1.47
CA GLN A 153 -6.46 20.31 0.11
C GLN A 153 -7.82 20.45 -0.56
N THR A 154 -8.11 21.63 -1.05
CA THR A 154 -9.37 21.96 -1.77
C THR A 154 -9.13 22.42 -3.20
N LYS A 155 -7.87 22.59 -3.62
CA LYS A 155 -7.51 23.04 -4.97
C LYS A 155 -6.88 21.89 -5.76
N ALA A 156 -7.52 21.54 -6.88
CA ALA A 156 -7.06 20.55 -7.83
C ALA A 156 -7.65 20.85 -9.21
N GLU A 157 -7.13 20.24 -10.26
CA GLU A 157 -7.74 20.31 -11.59
C GLU A 157 -9.05 19.52 -11.57
N GLU A 158 -10.11 20.11 -12.12
CA GLU A 158 -11.45 19.56 -12.10
C GLU A 158 -11.80 18.99 -13.48
N PHE A 159 -12.32 17.78 -13.52
CA PHE A 159 -12.76 17.12 -14.74
C PHE A 159 -14.16 16.54 -14.56
N PRO A 160 -15.00 16.56 -15.61
CA PRO A 160 -16.26 15.82 -15.61
C PRO A 160 -15.99 14.33 -15.44
N ARG A 161 -16.81 13.66 -14.60
CA ARG A 161 -16.74 12.21 -14.48
C ARG A 161 -17.43 11.56 -15.67
N PHE A 162 -16.75 10.66 -16.36
CA PHE A 162 -17.24 9.91 -17.50
C PHE A 162 -18.53 9.12 -17.14
N GLY A 163 -19.51 9.17 -18.05
CA GLY A 163 -20.79 8.49 -17.89
C GLY A 163 -21.72 9.12 -16.84
N ARG A 164 -21.36 10.29 -16.28
CA ARG A 164 -22.18 11.05 -15.32
C ARG A 164 -22.51 12.45 -15.80
N ASN A 165 -21.87 12.91 -16.85
CA ASN A 165 -22.07 14.22 -17.46
C ASN A 165 -22.27 14.08 -18.97
N ASP A 166 -23.02 14.98 -19.55
CA ASP A 166 -23.14 15.07 -21.00
C ASP A 166 -21.79 15.43 -21.62
N PHE A 167 -21.62 15.05 -22.88
CA PHE A 167 -20.43 15.40 -23.63
C PHE A 167 -20.42 16.90 -23.97
N ASP A 168 -19.29 17.56 -23.65
CA ASP A 168 -19.05 18.95 -24.03
C ASP A 168 -17.92 19.01 -25.07
N PRO A 169 -18.22 19.44 -26.34
CA PRO A 169 -17.21 19.54 -27.39
C PRO A 169 -16.09 20.56 -27.11
N GLU A 170 -16.33 21.56 -26.24
CA GLU A 170 -15.32 22.54 -25.84
C GLU A 170 -14.35 21.99 -24.79
N HIS A 171 -14.82 21.02 -24.00
CA HIS A 171 -14.02 20.34 -22.97
C HIS A 171 -14.02 18.81 -23.22
N PRO A 172 -13.33 18.34 -24.26
CA PRO A 172 -13.45 16.95 -24.76
C PRO A 172 -12.72 15.92 -23.88
N THR A 173 -12.48 16.22 -22.61
CA THR A 173 -11.76 15.33 -21.70
C THR A 173 -12.64 15.03 -20.50
N GLN A 174 -12.87 13.74 -20.26
CA GLN A 174 -13.53 13.25 -19.06
C GLN A 174 -12.65 12.20 -18.35
N ILE A 175 -12.86 12.01 -17.06
CA ILE A 175 -12.17 10.95 -16.33
C ILE A 175 -13.17 9.85 -15.97
N TYR A 176 -12.92 8.65 -16.52
CA TYR A 176 -13.56 7.43 -16.04
C TYR A 176 -12.95 7.09 -14.68
N PHE A 177 -13.79 7.06 -13.65
CA PHE A 177 -13.38 6.67 -12.32
C PHE A 177 -14.26 5.51 -11.85
N TRP A 178 -13.68 4.31 -11.85
CA TRP A 178 -14.34 3.13 -11.34
C TRP A 178 -14.08 2.97 -9.84
N ASN A 179 -15.15 2.90 -9.06
CA ASN A 179 -15.12 2.81 -7.60
C ASN A 179 -15.97 1.64 -7.07
N GLY A 180 -16.09 0.58 -7.87
CA GLY A 180 -16.86 -0.61 -7.50
C GLY A 180 -18.36 -0.50 -7.71
N THR A 181 -19.04 -1.58 -7.42
CA THR A 181 -20.50 -1.69 -7.52
C THR A 181 -21.08 -2.01 -6.15
N GLY A 182 -21.89 -1.10 -5.59
CA GLY A 182 -22.74 -1.40 -4.44
C GLY A 182 -22.10 -1.31 -3.06
N VAL A 183 -21.00 -0.58 -2.91
CA VAL A 183 -20.36 -0.33 -1.61
C VAL A 183 -20.96 0.90 -0.93
N LYS A 184 -21.02 0.90 0.39
CA LYS A 184 -21.52 2.04 1.20
C LYS A 184 -20.56 3.24 1.22
N SER A 185 -19.29 3.06 0.82
CA SER A 185 -18.28 4.09 0.75
C SER A 185 -18.08 4.60 -0.68
N ILE A 186 -17.61 5.84 -0.83
CA ILE A 186 -17.37 6.47 -2.14
C ILE A 186 -16.19 5.81 -2.85
N TYR A 187 -15.15 5.42 -2.11
CA TYR A 187 -14.03 4.67 -2.66
C TYR A 187 -14.19 3.18 -2.37
N ASN A 188 -13.96 2.36 -3.37
CA ASN A 188 -13.99 0.92 -3.21
C ASN A 188 -12.78 0.45 -2.39
N ARG A 189 -12.97 -0.64 -1.66
CA ARG A 189 -11.92 -1.25 -0.84
C ARG A 189 -11.02 -2.12 -1.72
N ALA A 190 -9.70 -1.96 -1.59
CA ALA A 190 -8.77 -2.87 -2.25
C ALA A 190 -8.96 -4.32 -1.75
N PRO A 191 -8.82 -5.32 -2.64
CA PRO A 191 -9.03 -6.72 -2.29
C PRO A 191 -8.20 -7.19 -1.09
N TRP A 192 -6.97 -6.73 -0.96
CA TRP A 192 -6.03 -7.11 0.10
C TRP A 192 -6.15 -6.29 1.41
N MET A 193 -7.02 -5.29 1.46
CA MET A 193 -7.10 -4.34 2.59
C MET A 193 -7.33 -5.02 3.95
N SER A 194 -7.88 -6.23 3.98
CA SER A 194 -8.02 -7.01 5.22
C SER A 194 -6.67 -7.39 5.84
N ALA A 195 -5.62 -7.47 5.04
CA ALA A 195 -4.25 -7.76 5.48
C ALA A 195 -3.39 -6.50 5.66
N LEU A 196 -4.00 -5.29 5.73
CA LEU A 196 -3.24 -4.05 5.90
C LEU A 196 -2.35 -4.08 7.15
N SER A 197 -2.89 -4.56 8.28
CA SER A 197 -2.12 -4.69 9.53
C SER A 197 -0.98 -5.69 9.38
N ASP A 198 -1.18 -6.78 8.66
CA ASP A 198 -0.16 -7.80 8.41
C ASP A 198 0.98 -7.26 7.53
N ALA A 199 0.65 -6.48 6.51
CA ALA A 199 1.65 -5.79 5.68
C ALA A 199 2.49 -4.80 6.51
N LEU A 200 1.86 -4.03 7.41
CA LEU A 200 2.57 -3.13 8.32
C LEU A 200 3.45 -3.89 9.32
N ILE A 201 2.97 -5.01 9.87
CA ILE A 201 3.76 -5.88 10.73
C ILE A 201 5.00 -6.41 9.98
N GLU A 202 4.85 -6.87 8.74
CA GLU A 202 5.99 -7.34 7.93
C GLU A 202 7.03 -6.23 7.73
N ILE A 203 6.59 -5.00 7.43
CA ILE A 203 7.46 -3.83 7.25
C ILE A 203 8.21 -3.51 8.55
N GLU A 204 7.51 -3.43 9.68
CA GLU A 204 8.14 -3.10 10.96
C GLU A 204 9.07 -4.22 11.44
N ALA A 205 8.72 -5.47 11.18
CA ALA A 205 9.60 -6.60 11.43
C ALA A 205 10.90 -6.53 10.62
N GLY A 206 10.80 -6.10 9.35
CA GLY A 206 11.96 -5.85 8.49
C GLY A 206 12.82 -4.71 9.02
N ASN A 207 12.21 -3.59 9.40
CA ASN A 207 12.90 -2.44 9.99
C ASN A 207 13.61 -2.80 11.30
N TYR A 208 12.93 -3.55 12.18
CA TYR A 208 13.54 -4.03 13.41
C TYR A 208 14.75 -4.91 13.14
N SER A 209 14.62 -5.88 12.22
CA SER A 209 15.71 -6.78 11.85
C SER A 209 16.91 -6.01 11.27
N LEU A 210 16.64 -5.05 10.39
CA LEU A 210 17.66 -4.20 9.79
C LEU A 210 18.40 -3.36 10.88
N ASN A 211 17.65 -2.76 11.78
CA ASN A 211 18.20 -2.00 12.90
C ASN A 211 19.02 -2.90 13.85
N ALA A 212 18.54 -4.10 14.15
CA ALA A 212 19.27 -5.08 14.98
C ALA A 212 20.61 -5.48 14.34
N VAL A 213 20.62 -5.74 13.04
CA VAL A 213 21.85 -6.08 12.30
C VAL A 213 22.77 -4.87 12.22
N SER A 214 22.27 -3.69 11.89
CA SER A 214 23.06 -2.46 11.75
C SER A 214 23.70 -2.02 13.07
N ASN A 215 23.01 -2.25 14.19
CA ASN A 215 23.47 -1.87 15.52
C ASN A 215 24.14 -3.03 16.30
N GLY A 216 24.45 -4.15 15.62
CA GLY A 216 25.16 -5.28 16.22
C GLY A 216 24.39 -5.95 17.36
N PHE A 217 23.07 -6.15 17.21
CA PHE A 217 22.20 -6.72 18.24
C PHE A 217 22.32 -5.99 19.60
N SER A 218 22.34 -4.66 19.58
CA SER A 218 22.60 -3.84 20.75
C SER A 218 21.62 -4.13 21.88
N ALA A 219 22.17 -4.66 22.97
CA ALA A 219 21.44 -4.81 24.20
C ALA A 219 20.95 -3.43 24.70
N ARG A 220 19.75 -3.41 25.30
CA ARG A 220 19.27 -2.22 26.00
C ARG A 220 20.12 -2.05 27.25
N TYR A 221 20.70 -0.87 27.43
CA TYR A 221 21.53 -0.56 28.59
C TYR A 221 20.88 0.53 29.42
N ILE A 222 20.95 0.36 30.73
CA ILE A 222 20.69 1.42 31.70
C ILE A 222 22.07 1.88 32.19
N PHE A 223 22.37 3.15 31.96
CA PHE A 223 23.54 3.80 32.54
C PHE A 223 23.12 4.60 33.77
N ASN A 224 23.54 4.15 34.93
CA ASN A 224 23.31 4.85 36.15
C ASN A 224 24.57 5.63 36.57
N PHE A 225 24.53 6.95 36.42
CA PHE A 225 25.65 7.85 36.73
C PHE A 225 25.55 8.37 38.16
N PRO A 226 26.65 8.34 38.94
CA PRO A 226 26.68 8.99 40.22
C PRO A 226 26.55 10.51 40.06
N ASN A 227 25.71 11.14 40.84
CA ASN A 227 25.56 12.60 40.88
C ASN A 227 26.59 13.26 41.81
N SER A 228 27.74 12.61 42.04
CA SER A 228 28.81 13.13 42.87
C SER A 228 29.34 14.44 42.29
N GLY A 229 29.06 15.56 42.94
CA GLY A 229 29.59 16.87 42.61
C GLY A 229 28.64 17.83 41.89
N ASN A 230 27.32 17.77 42.16
CA ASN A 230 26.32 18.74 41.66
C ASN A 230 26.52 19.19 40.22
N LYS A 231 26.51 18.24 39.29
CA LYS A 231 26.65 18.57 37.86
C LYS A 231 25.46 19.41 37.40
N THR A 232 25.78 20.50 36.71
CA THR A 232 24.74 21.36 36.13
C THR A 232 24.00 20.61 35.01
N ASP A 233 22.77 21.04 34.69
CA ASP A 233 21.98 20.44 33.60
C ASP A 233 22.70 20.49 32.24
N GLU A 234 23.56 21.50 32.01
CA GLU A 234 24.37 21.62 30.84
C GLU A 234 25.45 20.53 30.76
N GLN A 235 26.08 20.20 31.88
CA GLN A 235 27.06 19.11 31.96
C GLN A 235 26.38 17.75 31.79
N LYS A 236 25.19 17.54 32.35
CA LYS A 236 24.39 16.32 32.11
C LYS A 236 24.05 16.13 30.66
N LYS A 237 23.56 17.18 29.98
CA LYS A 237 23.28 17.19 28.54
C LYS A 237 24.52 16.95 27.67
N ALA A 238 25.69 17.47 28.08
CA ALA A 238 26.95 17.25 27.36
C ALA A 238 27.37 15.76 27.41
N VAL A 239 27.23 15.11 28.57
CA VAL A 239 27.50 13.68 28.75
C VAL A 239 26.52 12.85 27.93
N GLU A 240 25.23 13.18 27.98
CA GLU A 240 24.21 12.51 27.16
C GLU A 240 24.53 12.61 25.68
N LYS A 241 24.85 13.81 25.19
CA LYS A 241 25.24 14.04 23.80
C LYS A 241 26.51 13.24 23.41
N GLY A 242 27.48 13.15 24.32
CA GLY A 242 28.70 12.38 24.11
C GLY A 242 28.46 10.88 24.01
N ILE A 243 27.54 10.33 24.82
CA ILE A 243 27.15 8.92 24.79
C ILE A 243 26.35 8.65 23.51
N ARG A 244 25.38 9.50 23.18
CA ARG A 244 24.61 9.39 21.93
C ARG A 244 25.53 9.38 20.70
N SER A 245 26.49 10.28 20.64
CA SER A 245 27.41 10.36 19.47
C SER A 245 28.38 9.17 19.34
N LYS A 246 28.66 8.46 20.43
CA LYS A 246 29.59 7.30 20.42
C LYS A 246 28.88 5.95 20.26
N PHE A 247 27.67 5.84 20.78
CA PHE A 247 26.93 4.57 20.83
C PHE A 247 25.69 4.53 19.94
N CYS A 248 25.26 5.68 19.40
CA CYS A 248 24.14 5.76 18.49
C CYS A 248 24.64 6.36 17.18
N GLY A 249 24.52 5.63 16.06
CA GLY A 249 24.69 6.19 14.72
C GLY A 249 23.56 7.18 14.39
N PRO A 250 23.61 7.85 13.21
CA PRO A 250 22.62 8.87 12.82
C PRO A 250 21.16 8.41 12.85
N ASP A 251 20.93 7.11 12.66
CA ASP A 251 19.60 6.48 12.59
C ASP A 251 19.27 5.59 13.78
N ALA A 252 20.10 5.54 14.81
CA ALA A 252 19.90 4.67 15.95
C ALA A 252 18.87 5.26 16.91
N SER A 253 17.65 4.76 16.87
CA SER A 253 16.66 4.96 17.91
C SER A 253 17.16 4.37 19.23
N ASN A 254 17.37 5.24 20.18
CA ASN A 254 17.99 5.04 21.47
C ASN A 254 17.55 3.82 22.24
N ASN A 255 18.46 2.88 22.43
CA ASN A 255 18.25 1.71 23.28
C ASN A 255 18.93 1.84 24.65
N PHE A 256 19.17 3.05 25.14
CA PHE A 256 19.72 3.24 26.48
C PHE A 256 18.93 4.27 27.29
N MET A 257 18.86 4.04 28.60
CA MET A 257 18.32 4.98 29.58
C MET A 257 19.47 5.53 30.41
N LEU A 258 19.43 6.84 30.68
CA LEU A 258 20.40 7.50 31.54
C LEU A 258 19.70 7.90 32.86
N PHE A 259 20.23 7.45 33.96
CA PHE A 259 19.82 7.87 35.29
C PHE A 259 20.97 8.58 36.00
N TRP A 260 20.64 9.59 36.78
CA TRP A 260 21.57 10.30 37.64
C TRP A 260 21.15 10.01 39.09
N ALA A 261 21.92 9.14 39.75
CA ALA A 261 21.60 8.74 41.14
C ALA A 261 22.29 9.65 42.14
N ASP A 262 21.60 9.99 43.20
CA ASP A 262 22.15 10.85 44.32
C ASP A 262 23.05 10.06 45.26
N ASN A 263 23.77 9.06 44.79
CA ASN A 263 24.70 8.28 45.58
C ASN A 263 26.11 8.34 44.99
N ASP A 264 27.11 8.21 45.85
CA ASP A 264 28.55 8.20 45.50
C ASP A 264 29.02 6.83 44.93
N LYS A 265 28.12 5.99 44.52
CA LYS A 265 28.48 4.70 43.88
C LYS A 265 29.01 4.92 42.48
N ALA A 266 29.94 4.06 42.06
CA ALA A 266 30.50 4.05 40.73
C ALA A 266 29.39 3.89 39.64
N LEU A 267 29.69 4.31 38.40
CA LEU A 267 28.86 4.08 37.24
C LEU A 267 28.44 2.61 37.20
N GLU A 268 27.14 2.37 37.22
CA GLU A 268 26.57 1.04 37.08
C GLU A 268 25.89 0.91 35.69
N VAL A 269 26.23 -0.11 34.94
CA VAL A 269 25.64 -0.40 33.65
C VAL A 269 24.86 -1.69 33.75
N THR A 270 23.57 -1.59 33.71
CA THR A 270 22.67 -2.75 33.74
C THR A 270 22.20 -3.07 32.33
N LYS A 271 22.45 -4.28 31.87
CA LYS A 271 21.91 -4.82 30.63
C LYS A 271 20.49 -5.27 30.85
N ILE A 272 19.54 -4.73 30.07
CA ILE A 272 18.16 -5.23 30.07
C ILE A 272 18.11 -6.35 29.02
N GLU A 273 17.88 -7.57 29.49
CA GLU A 273 17.59 -8.69 28.57
C GLU A 273 16.20 -8.45 27.96
N SER A 274 16.11 -8.50 26.65
CA SER A 274 14.80 -8.43 26.01
C SER A 274 14.15 -9.81 26.07
N ASP A 275 12.94 -9.88 26.61
CA ASP A 275 12.12 -11.10 26.65
C ASP A 275 11.62 -11.56 25.27
N GLU A 276 11.97 -10.83 24.20
CA GLU A 276 11.56 -11.14 22.85
C GLU A 276 12.48 -12.24 22.29
N THR A 277 12.03 -13.47 22.38
CA THR A 277 12.72 -14.58 21.72
C THR A 277 12.61 -14.42 20.20
N PRO A 278 13.70 -14.62 19.44
CA PRO A 278 13.70 -14.59 17.98
C PRO A 278 12.60 -15.46 17.37
N GLU A 279 12.24 -16.54 18.03
CA GLU A 279 11.20 -17.50 17.64
C GLU A 279 9.79 -16.87 17.61
N ARG A 280 9.44 -16.06 18.62
CA ARG A 280 8.15 -15.35 18.66
C ARG A 280 8.02 -14.35 17.50
N PHE A 281 9.12 -13.69 17.20
CA PHE A 281 9.18 -12.72 16.09
C PHE A 281 9.02 -13.40 14.73
N LEU A 282 9.66 -14.55 14.55
CA LEU A 282 9.51 -15.39 13.36
C LEU A 282 8.08 -15.92 13.22
N ALA A 283 7.45 -16.34 14.32
CA ALA A 283 6.08 -16.82 14.30
C ALA A 283 5.10 -15.72 13.85
N ILE A 284 5.20 -14.51 14.41
CA ILE A 284 4.37 -13.36 14.01
C ILE A 284 4.56 -13.04 12.53
N ARG A 285 5.80 -12.98 12.05
CA ARG A 285 6.12 -12.71 10.66
C ARG A 285 5.54 -13.77 9.71
N ASN A 286 5.64 -15.04 10.06
CA ASN A 286 5.11 -16.13 9.25
C ASN A 286 3.57 -16.08 9.19
N THR A 287 2.90 -15.84 10.31
CA THR A 287 1.44 -15.66 10.35
C THR A 287 0.99 -14.47 9.49
N SER A 288 1.69 -13.33 9.58
CA SER A 288 1.36 -12.17 8.74
C SER A 288 1.53 -12.46 7.24
N ARG A 289 2.56 -13.22 6.85
CA ARG A 289 2.74 -13.67 5.47
C ARG A 289 1.58 -14.55 5.00
N GLU A 290 1.17 -15.53 5.80
CA GLU A 290 0.03 -16.40 5.49
C GLU A 290 -1.26 -15.59 5.33
N ASN A 291 -1.51 -14.62 6.19
CA ASN A 291 -2.68 -13.73 6.10
C ASN A 291 -2.66 -12.88 4.82
N ILE A 292 -1.49 -12.39 4.40
CA ILE A 292 -1.35 -11.65 3.13
C ILE A 292 -1.70 -12.54 1.95
N TYR A 293 -1.17 -13.78 1.88
CA TYR A 293 -1.54 -14.73 0.83
C TYR A 293 -3.04 -15.04 0.83
N ALA A 294 -3.62 -15.27 2.01
CA ALA A 294 -5.04 -15.56 2.16
C ALA A 294 -5.93 -14.39 1.72
N SER A 295 -5.51 -13.15 1.92
CA SER A 295 -6.27 -11.95 1.56
C SER A 295 -6.59 -11.84 0.06
N LEU A 296 -5.66 -12.27 -0.79
CA LEU A 296 -5.81 -12.35 -2.25
C LEU A 296 -6.08 -13.79 -2.73
N ARG A 297 -6.29 -14.74 -1.81
CA ARG A 297 -6.58 -16.17 -2.10
C ARG A 297 -5.50 -16.82 -2.98
N LEU A 298 -4.28 -16.31 -2.96
CA LEU A 298 -3.18 -16.82 -3.76
C LEU A 298 -2.38 -17.85 -2.95
N SER A 299 -2.18 -19.04 -3.52
CA SER A 299 -1.29 -20.03 -2.90
C SER A 299 0.18 -19.57 -3.00
N PRO A 300 1.00 -19.71 -1.94
CA PRO A 300 2.43 -19.43 -2.02
C PRO A 300 3.13 -20.16 -3.16
N LEU A 301 2.67 -21.37 -3.51
CA LEU A 301 3.18 -22.15 -4.64
C LEU A 301 3.08 -21.39 -5.97
N LEU A 302 2.01 -20.63 -6.17
CA LEU A 302 1.78 -19.83 -7.38
C LEU A 302 2.67 -18.58 -7.46
N CYS A 303 3.32 -18.22 -6.36
CA CYS A 303 4.35 -17.17 -6.31
C CYS A 303 5.78 -17.74 -6.39
N GLY A 304 5.95 -19.04 -6.65
CA GLY A 304 7.27 -19.67 -6.65
C GLY A 304 7.89 -19.87 -5.26
N VAL A 305 7.11 -19.67 -4.20
CA VAL A 305 7.58 -19.87 -2.82
C VAL A 305 7.34 -21.35 -2.44
N GLY A 306 8.43 -22.13 -2.41
CA GLY A 306 8.37 -23.53 -1.99
C GLY A 306 8.05 -23.67 -0.50
N MET A 307 7.14 -24.57 -0.14
CA MET A 307 7.03 -25.04 1.23
C MET A 307 8.22 -25.98 1.52
N SER A 308 9.01 -25.63 2.52
CA SER A 308 10.16 -26.46 2.95
C SER A 308 9.69 -27.86 3.30
N ASN A 309 10.22 -28.87 2.66
CA ASN A 309 10.22 -30.31 2.93
C ASN A 309 9.44 -31.25 2.00
N THR A 310 8.61 -30.76 1.08
CA THR A 310 8.03 -31.62 0.05
C THR A 310 8.31 -30.98 -1.31
N GLY A 311 8.96 -31.73 -2.21
CA GLY A 311 9.16 -31.26 -3.59
C GLY A 311 7.83 -30.84 -4.18
N PHE A 312 7.86 -29.86 -5.10
CA PHE A 312 6.66 -29.38 -5.80
C PHE A 312 5.95 -30.59 -6.44
N ALA A 313 4.80 -30.99 -5.88
CA ALA A 313 3.94 -31.92 -6.56
C ALA A 313 3.26 -31.18 -7.73
N THR A 314 3.59 -31.54 -8.96
CA THR A 314 3.01 -30.94 -10.19
C THR A 314 1.50 -30.92 -10.15
N ALA A 315 0.87 -31.97 -9.57
CA ALA A 315 -0.58 -32.03 -9.40
C ALA A 315 -1.11 -30.94 -8.47
N GLU A 316 -0.48 -30.68 -7.32
CA GLU A 316 -0.89 -29.66 -6.37
C GLU A 316 -0.79 -28.25 -6.95
N PHE A 317 0.28 -27.98 -7.69
CA PHE A 317 0.42 -26.73 -8.43
C PHE A 317 -0.69 -26.56 -9.48
N SER A 318 -0.92 -27.60 -10.30
CA SER A 318 -1.95 -27.58 -11.34
C SER A 318 -3.35 -27.33 -10.79
N ASP A 319 -3.70 -27.99 -9.68
CA ASP A 319 -5.02 -27.84 -9.07
C ASP A 319 -5.18 -26.46 -8.39
N SER A 320 -4.16 -25.99 -7.70
CA SER A 320 -4.12 -24.63 -7.15
C SER A 320 -4.25 -23.57 -8.24
N PHE A 321 -3.54 -23.75 -9.36
CA PHE A 321 -3.61 -22.84 -10.50
C PHE A 321 -5.01 -22.81 -11.12
N LYS A 322 -5.62 -23.96 -11.41
CA LYS A 322 -6.98 -24.04 -11.95
C LYS A 322 -8.01 -23.40 -11.03
N LEU A 323 -7.91 -23.64 -9.72
CA LEU A 323 -8.79 -23.05 -8.74
C LEU A 323 -8.67 -21.53 -8.73
N TYR A 324 -7.43 -21.01 -8.69
CA TYR A 324 -7.16 -19.58 -8.71
C TYR A 324 -7.66 -18.91 -9.99
N GLN A 325 -7.37 -19.51 -11.14
CA GLN A 325 -7.85 -19.01 -12.43
C GLN A 325 -9.37 -18.85 -12.44
N ARG A 326 -10.10 -19.87 -11.98
CA ARG A 326 -11.58 -19.88 -12.01
C ARG A 326 -12.21 -18.96 -10.98
N THR A 327 -11.61 -18.86 -9.77
CA THR A 327 -12.26 -18.16 -8.64
C THR A 327 -11.78 -16.72 -8.45
N VAL A 328 -10.61 -16.37 -8.97
CA VAL A 328 -10.02 -15.04 -8.80
C VAL A 328 -9.71 -14.37 -10.13
N ALA A 329 -8.87 -14.98 -10.98
CA ALA A 329 -8.41 -14.32 -12.20
C ALA A 329 -9.55 -14.08 -13.20
N GLU A 330 -10.37 -15.08 -13.50
CA GLU A 330 -11.46 -14.99 -14.48
C GLU A 330 -12.55 -13.96 -14.10
N PRO A 331 -13.05 -13.90 -12.85
CA PRO A 331 -13.99 -12.85 -12.46
C PRO A 331 -13.42 -11.43 -12.58
N ASN A 332 -12.13 -11.26 -12.27
CA ASN A 332 -11.46 -9.97 -12.39
C ASN A 332 -11.22 -9.58 -13.85
N ARG A 333 -10.86 -10.54 -14.75
CA ARG A 333 -10.77 -10.26 -16.19
C ARG A 333 -12.08 -9.73 -16.74
N ARG A 334 -13.19 -10.42 -16.48
CA ARG A 334 -14.52 -9.96 -16.92
C ARG A 334 -14.87 -8.56 -16.42
N LEU A 335 -14.39 -8.19 -15.24
CA LEU A 335 -14.58 -6.84 -14.71
C LEU A 335 -13.77 -5.82 -15.50
N ILE A 336 -12.51 -6.14 -15.81
CA ILE A 336 -11.62 -5.26 -16.58
C ILE A 336 -12.07 -5.15 -18.03
N GLU A 337 -12.52 -6.25 -18.64
CA GLU A 337 -13.13 -6.25 -19.96
C GLU A 337 -14.31 -5.27 -20.04
N ARG A 338 -15.20 -5.29 -19.05
CA ARG A 338 -16.29 -4.30 -18.95
C ARG A 338 -15.79 -2.87 -18.78
N MET A 339 -14.72 -2.64 -18.00
CA MET A 339 -14.15 -1.30 -17.89
C MET A 339 -13.61 -0.80 -19.23
N LEU A 340 -12.99 -1.68 -20.03
CA LEU A 340 -12.54 -1.35 -21.38
C LEU A 340 -13.71 -1.06 -22.31
N ASP A 341 -14.74 -1.87 -22.27
CA ASP A 341 -15.97 -1.66 -23.05
C ASP A 341 -16.63 -0.32 -22.68
N ASP A 342 -16.73 -0.03 -21.36
CA ASP A 342 -17.26 1.25 -20.87
C ASP A 342 -16.50 2.44 -21.46
N VAL A 343 -15.16 2.47 -21.32
CA VAL A 343 -14.35 3.64 -21.73
C VAL A 343 -14.24 3.79 -23.25
N THR A 344 -14.43 2.72 -23.98
CA THR A 344 -14.43 2.73 -25.46
C THR A 344 -15.82 2.92 -26.04
N MET A 345 -16.87 2.84 -25.21
CA MET A 345 -18.28 2.85 -25.59
C MET A 345 -18.62 1.72 -26.57
N LEU A 346 -17.98 0.56 -26.40
CA LEU A 346 -18.21 -0.66 -27.17
C LEU A 346 -18.85 -1.73 -26.28
N THR A 347 -19.20 -2.86 -26.86
CA THR A 347 -19.78 -3.99 -26.12
C THR A 347 -19.09 -5.28 -26.55
N ASP A 348 -18.64 -6.09 -25.59
CA ASP A 348 -17.95 -7.37 -25.82
C ASP A 348 -16.77 -7.24 -26.81
N ALA A 349 -16.09 -6.07 -26.78
CA ALA A 349 -15.06 -5.73 -27.76
C ALA A 349 -13.67 -6.24 -27.38
N PHE A 350 -13.45 -6.53 -26.10
CA PHE A 350 -12.16 -6.94 -25.56
C PHE A 350 -12.31 -8.23 -24.77
N GLN A 351 -11.43 -9.20 -25.02
CA GLN A 351 -11.37 -10.45 -24.29
C GLN A 351 -9.94 -10.73 -23.86
N ILE A 352 -9.69 -10.79 -22.55
CA ILE A 352 -8.37 -11.10 -21.98
C ILE A 352 -8.19 -12.62 -21.98
N LYS A 353 -7.15 -13.09 -22.70
CA LYS A 353 -6.82 -14.52 -22.78
C LYS A 353 -6.35 -15.02 -21.41
N PRO A 354 -6.85 -16.18 -20.96
CA PRO A 354 -6.34 -16.77 -19.73
C PRO A 354 -4.85 -17.05 -19.82
N PHE A 355 -4.14 -16.81 -18.72
CA PHE A 355 -2.75 -17.25 -18.59
C PHE A 355 -2.67 -18.76 -18.75
N SER A 356 -1.86 -19.25 -19.67
CA SER A 356 -1.75 -20.68 -19.99
C SER A 356 -0.41 -21.24 -19.48
N ILE A 357 -0.47 -22.33 -18.74
CA ILE A 357 0.72 -23.09 -18.33
C ILE A 357 0.58 -24.52 -18.89
N THR A 358 1.54 -24.91 -19.72
CA THR A 358 1.61 -26.28 -20.23
C THR A 358 2.46 -27.12 -19.24
N PHE A 359 1.83 -28.09 -18.62
CA PHE A 359 2.54 -29.06 -17.79
C PHE A 359 2.98 -30.22 -18.69
N GLU A 360 4.28 -30.33 -18.97
CA GLU A 360 4.81 -31.54 -19.58
C GLU A 360 4.69 -32.68 -18.56
N ASN A 361 3.82 -33.65 -18.84
CA ASN A 361 3.81 -34.91 -18.10
C ASN A 361 5.10 -35.66 -18.49
N ASN A 362 6.14 -35.52 -17.69
CA ASN A 362 7.26 -36.46 -17.75
C ASN A 362 6.73 -37.82 -17.29
N ASN A 363 6.33 -38.66 -18.27
CA ASN A 363 6.06 -40.05 -18.08
C ASN A 363 7.37 -40.82 -17.82
#